data_d72cbc8b4cfb36339460ff4aea2e32c8
#
_entry.id   d72cbc8b4cfb36339460ff4aea2e32c8
#
_cell.length_a   1.000
_cell.length_b   1.000
_cell.length_c   1.000
_cell.angle_alpha   90.00
_cell.angle_beta   90.00
_cell.angle_gamma   90.00
#
_symmetry.space_group_name_H-M   'P 1'
#
loop_
_entity.id
_entity.type
_entity.pdbx_description
1 polymer ?
#
loop_
_entity_poly.entity_id
_entity_poly.type
_entity_poly.pdbx_seq_one_letter_code
_entity_poly.pdbx_strand_id
1 'polypeptide(L)' 'MADTWRTIAVNDVQAGDRIRHRDQEFTVARVDSPFLGMDQMVCFIEDTPTRWAAWPAARAQEVEITGR' A
#
# COMPACT_ATOMS: atom_id res chain seq x y z
N MET A 1 15.58 17.40 0.25
CA MET A 1 15.23 17.02 1.63
C MET A 1 14.96 15.53 1.69
N ALA A 2 15.36 14.92 2.79
CA ALA A 2 15.07 13.50 2.98
C ALA A 2 13.57 13.31 3.27
N ASP A 3 13.00 12.29 2.68
CA ASP A 3 11.62 11.92 3.00
C ASP A 3 11.55 11.38 4.42
N THR A 4 10.48 11.68 5.10
CA THR A 4 10.21 11.12 6.41
C THR A 4 9.28 9.92 6.24
N TRP A 5 9.75 8.76 6.64
CA TRP A 5 8.98 7.53 6.60
C TRP A 5 8.49 7.19 8.00
N ARG A 6 7.27 6.72 8.10
CA ARG A 6 6.71 6.23 9.35
C ARG A 6 5.98 4.93 9.13
N THR A 7 5.90 4.12 10.17
CA THR A 7 5.26 2.81 10.14
C THR A 7 3.80 2.95 10.55
N ILE A 8 2.91 2.41 9.74
CA ILE A 8 1.48 2.33 10.08
C ILE A 8 0.96 0.92 9.78
N ALA A 9 -0.21 0.60 10.34
CA ALA A 9 -0.86 -0.65 10.00
C ALA A 9 -1.32 -0.64 8.55
N VAL A 10 -1.21 -1.78 7.89
CA VAL A 10 -1.71 -1.94 6.52
C VAL A 10 -3.17 -1.49 6.40
N ASN A 11 -3.97 -1.77 7.44
CA ASN A 11 -5.38 -1.43 7.45
C ASN A 11 -5.64 0.09 7.46
N ASP A 12 -4.64 0.90 7.76
CA ASP A 12 -4.76 2.37 7.83
C ASP A 12 -4.24 3.07 6.57
N VAL A 13 -3.73 2.31 5.60
CA VAL A 13 -3.24 2.88 4.34
C VAL A 13 -4.41 3.41 3.52
N GLN A 14 -4.22 4.58 2.92
CA GLN A 14 -5.25 5.26 2.11
C GLN A 14 -4.73 5.52 0.71
N ALA A 15 -5.66 5.72 -0.22
CA ALA A 15 -5.31 6.15 -1.55
C ALA A 15 -4.52 7.47 -1.49
N GLY A 16 -3.47 7.56 -2.28
CA GLY A 16 -2.57 8.70 -2.30
C GLY A 16 -1.33 8.53 -1.45
N ASP A 17 -1.30 7.56 -0.54
CA ASP A 17 -0.11 7.30 0.26
C ASP A 17 1.01 6.75 -0.61
N ARG A 18 2.23 7.25 -0.37
CA ARG A 18 3.43 6.64 -0.93
C ARG A 18 3.94 5.63 0.07
N ILE A 19 4.02 4.37 -0.31
CA ILE A 19 4.43 3.32 0.61
C ILE A 19 5.71 2.63 0.15
N ARG A 20 6.38 2.02 1.12
CA ARG A 20 7.53 1.15 0.89
C ARG A 20 7.19 -0.22 1.48
N HIS A 21 7.14 -1.22 0.62
CA HIS A 21 6.73 -2.57 0.99
C HIS A 21 7.58 -3.57 0.21
N ARG A 22 8.24 -4.48 0.93
CA ARG A 22 9.09 -5.52 0.32
C ARG A 22 10.14 -4.94 -0.63
N ASP A 23 10.82 -3.88 -0.19
CA ASP A 23 11.85 -3.17 -0.95
C ASP A 23 11.34 -2.49 -2.21
N GLN A 24 10.03 -2.33 -2.34
CA GLN A 24 9.40 -1.60 -3.43
C GLN A 24 8.75 -0.34 -2.90
N GLU A 25 8.89 0.75 -3.64
CA GLU A 25 8.22 2.01 -3.35
C GLU A 25 7.20 2.30 -4.44
N PHE A 26 5.98 2.66 -4.04
CA PHE A 26 4.94 3.01 -5.00
C PHE A 26 3.87 3.87 -4.33
N THR A 27 3.09 4.55 -5.16
CA THR A 27 1.95 5.33 -4.69
C THR A 27 0.67 4.51 -4.83
N VAL A 28 -0.09 4.43 -3.76
CA VAL A 28 -1.34 3.68 -3.73
C VAL A 28 -2.41 4.47 -4.48
N ALA A 29 -2.90 3.92 -5.59
CA ALA A 29 -4.02 4.51 -6.31
C ALA A 29 -5.34 4.19 -5.62
N ARG A 30 -5.47 2.95 -5.11
CA ARG A 30 -6.63 2.53 -4.33
C ARG A 30 -6.27 1.28 -3.53
N VAL A 31 -7.09 0.97 -2.54
CA VAL A 31 -6.95 -0.22 -1.71
C VAL A 31 -8.19 -1.10 -1.95
N ASP A 32 -7.97 -2.31 -2.45
CA ASP A 32 -9.03 -3.25 -2.77
C ASP A 32 -8.93 -4.51 -1.92
N SER A 33 -10.06 -5.19 -1.73
CA SER A 33 -10.08 -6.54 -1.20
C SER A 33 -9.79 -7.50 -2.35
N PRO A 34 -8.77 -8.38 -2.22
CA PRO A 34 -8.35 -9.19 -3.37
C PRO A 34 -9.38 -10.23 -3.81
N PHE A 35 -9.99 -10.95 -2.86
CA PHE A 35 -10.94 -12.01 -3.18
C PHE A 35 -11.99 -12.14 -2.08
N LEU A 36 -13.13 -12.67 -2.47
CA LEU A 36 -14.18 -13.04 -1.53
C LEU A 36 -13.63 -14.11 -0.56
N GLY A 37 -13.85 -13.90 0.72
CA GLY A 37 -13.35 -14.82 1.76
C GLY A 37 -11.93 -14.55 2.24
N MET A 38 -11.24 -13.57 1.67
CA MET A 38 -9.89 -13.18 2.10
C MET A 38 -9.93 -11.88 2.90
N ASP A 39 -10.71 -11.87 3.96
CA ASP A 39 -10.96 -10.66 4.76
C ASP A 39 -9.71 -10.15 5.48
N GLN A 40 -8.70 -11.01 5.66
CA GLN A 40 -7.45 -10.65 6.31
C GLN A 40 -6.45 -9.97 5.37
N MET A 41 -6.79 -9.86 4.10
CA MET A 41 -5.90 -9.32 3.08
C MET A 41 -6.48 -8.07 2.46
N VAL A 42 -5.59 -7.19 2.02
CA VAL A 42 -5.93 -6.08 1.12
C VAL A 42 -4.96 -6.12 -0.04
N CYS A 43 -5.31 -5.44 -1.10
CA CYS A 43 -4.45 -5.29 -2.27
C CYS A 43 -4.23 -3.81 -2.54
N PHE A 44 -2.98 -3.36 -2.50
CA PHE A 44 -2.63 -2.00 -2.89
C PHE A 44 -2.49 -1.97 -4.40
N ILE A 45 -3.18 -1.05 -5.04
CA ILE A 45 -3.13 -0.92 -6.49
C ILE A 45 -2.24 0.27 -6.85
N GLU A 46 -1.25 0.01 -7.67
CA GLU A 46 -0.45 1.03 -8.33
C GLU A 46 -0.97 1.15 -9.75
N ASP A 47 -1.38 2.34 -10.15
CA ASP A 47 -1.98 2.57 -11.47
C ASP A 47 -1.44 3.87 -12.02
N THR A 48 -0.44 3.76 -12.89
CA THR A 48 0.19 4.91 -13.55
C THR A 48 0.13 4.70 -15.06
N PRO A 49 0.36 5.75 -15.86
CA PRO A 49 0.37 5.60 -17.32
C PRO A 49 1.36 4.56 -17.86
N THR A 50 2.41 4.26 -17.08
CA THR A 50 3.48 3.36 -17.53
C THR A 50 3.52 2.05 -16.77
N ARG A 51 2.72 1.90 -15.70
CA ARG A 51 2.79 0.70 -14.86
C ARG A 51 1.48 0.48 -14.09
N TRP A 52 1.02 -0.76 -14.11
CA TRP A 52 -0.05 -1.22 -13.24
C TRP A 52 0.45 -2.40 -12.42
N ALA A 53 0.21 -2.39 -11.12
CA ALA A 53 0.62 -3.48 -10.24
C ALA A 53 -0.34 -3.62 -9.07
N ALA A 54 -0.47 -4.83 -8.56
CA ALA A 54 -1.25 -5.15 -7.38
C ALA A 54 -0.33 -5.78 -6.34
N TRP A 55 -0.36 -5.23 -5.12
CA TRP A 55 0.52 -5.64 -4.03
C TRP A 55 -0.32 -6.15 -2.86
N PRO A 56 -0.45 -7.47 -2.68
CA PRO A 56 -1.24 -7.99 -1.56
C PRO A 56 -0.50 -7.82 -0.24
N ALA A 57 -1.24 -7.56 0.82
CA ALA A 57 -0.69 -7.43 2.16
C ALA A 57 -1.74 -7.85 3.18
N ALA A 58 -1.28 -8.41 4.31
CA ALA A 58 -2.19 -8.77 5.39
C ALA A 58 -2.56 -7.53 6.19
N ARG A 59 -3.83 -7.42 6.60
CA ARG A 59 -4.31 -6.27 7.36
C ARG A 59 -3.57 -6.06 8.68
N ALA A 60 -3.08 -7.15 9.28
CA ALA A 60 -2.35 -7.09 10.54
C ALA A 60 -0.88 -6.70 10.40
N GLN A 61 -0.38 -6.62 9.17
CA GLN A 61 1.00 -6.21 8.92
C GLN A 61 1.14 -4.69 9.01
N GLU A 62 2.40 -4.26 9.04
CA GLU A 62 2.73 -2.84 9.02
C GLU A 62 3.53 -2.53 7.76
N VAL A 63 3.42 -1.30 7.30
CA VAL A 63 4.18 -0.79 6.16
C VAL A 63 4.69 0.60 6.50
N GLU A 64 5.71 1.03 5.77
CA GLU A 64 6.21 2.39 5.90
C GLU A 64 5.53 3.27 4.88
N ILE A 65 5.12 4.46 5.31
CA ILE A 65 4.51 5.45 4.42
C ILE A 65 5.21 6.79 4.56
N THR A 66 5.09 7.60 3.53
CA THR A 66 5.47 9.00 3.54
C THR A 66 4.43 9.81 2.78
N GLY A 67 4.43 11.12 2.95
CA GLY A 67 3.52 12.00 2.22
C GLY A 67 2.31 12.46 3.02
N ARG A 68 2.22 12.08 4.29
CA ARG A 68 1.20 12.64 5.19
C ARG A 68 1.60 12.57 6.65
#